data_e0231917e8c9d75e40b1e0b24fbf03b4
#
_entry.id   e0231917e8c9d75e40b1e0b24fbf03b4
#
_cell.length_a   1.000
_cell.length_b   1.000
_cell.length_c   1.000
_cell.angle_alpha   90.00
_cell.angle_beta   90.00
_cell.angle_gamma   90.00
#
_symmetry.space_group_name_H-M   'P 1'
#
loop_
_entity.id
_entity.type
_entity.pdbx_description
1 polymer ?
#
loop_
_entity_poly.entity_id
_entity_poly.type
_entity_poly.pdbx_seq_one_letter_code
_entity_poly.pdbx_strand_id
1 'polypeptide(L)'
;MKKLKILVIDSNPIIYIGLKSIFKNSLMFEVSSYAENEENINEILNNAKIDLIISDVNYGEGNVINLLKKFKKNKTEIPIIIFTSESNESKSIDFLKSGASGFITKNLRKRSIRNIIQDISFSIYDNKELNKFTRLKNRFNFDYNTEKLNSLSRRELQVLKLFFRGKRNIEISKKLNINQKTVNTYITRVMKKLEVNSKTDLYILAKKHIKQPY
;
A
#
# COMPACT_ATOMS: atom_id res chain seq x y z
N MET A 1 7.79 -7.25 -20.43
CA MET A 1 8.31 -6.79 -19.12
C MET A 1 8.43 -7.99 -18.18
N LYS A 2 9.53 -8.08 -17.41
CA LYS A 2 9.70 -9.14 -16.42
C LYS A 2 8.79 -8.85 -15.23
N LYS A 3 8.05 -9.86 -14.78
CA LYS A 3 7.17 -9.72 -13.59
C LYS A 3 7.99 -9.70 -12.31
N LEU A 4 7.54 -8.93 -11.33
CA LEU A 4 8.08 -8.93 -9.97
C LEU A 4 7.63 -10.21 -9.26
N LYS A 5 8.58 -10.98 -8.76
CA LYS A 5 8.35 -12.25 -8.07
C LYS A 5 8.08 -12.02 -6.60
N ILE A 6 6.94 -12.51 -6.14
CA ILE A 6 6.47 -12.37 -4.75
C ILE A 6 6.66 -13.69 -4.01
N LEU A 7 7.35 -13.61 -2.87
CA LEU A 7 7.34 -14.65 -1.84
C LEU A 7 6.26 -14.32 -0.81
N VAL A 8 5.38 -15.27 -0.54
CA VAL A 8 4.38 -15.18 0.54
C VAL A 8 4.88 -15.98 1.74
N ILE A 9 4.90 -15.35 2.91
CA ILE A 9 5.27 -15.97 4.19
C ILE A 9 4.07 -15.94 5.11
N ASP A 10 3.50 -17.09 5.40
CA ASP A 10 2.29 -17.22 6.22
C ASP A 10 2.15 -18.68 6.69
N SER A 11 1.68 -18.91 7.92
CA SER A 11 1.39 -20.26 8.38
C SER A 11 0.12 -20.88 7.76
N ASN A 12 -0.70 -20.04 7.07
CA ASN A 12 -1.91 -20.50 6.42
C ASN A 12 -1.75 -20.52 4.88
N PRO A 13 -1.66 -21.71 4.23
CA PRO A 13 -1.45 -21.83 2.79
C PRO A 13 -2.61 -21.23 1.95
N ILE A 14 -3.79 -21.03 2.54
CA ILE A 14 -4.93 -20.38 1.85
C ILE A 14 -4.58 -18.93 1.49
N ILE A 15 -3.75 -18.25 2.29
CA ILE A 15 -3.33 -16.88 2.00
C ILE A 15 -2.49 -16.84 0.72
N TYR A 16 -1.57 -17.78 0.54
CA TYR A 16 -0.81 -17.92 -0.71
C TYR A 16 -1.74 -18.14 -1.91
N ILE A 17 -2.69 -19.09 -1.81
CA ILE A 17 -3.66 -19.39 -2.86
C ILE A 17 -4.50 -18.13 -3.17
N GLY A 18 -4.96 -17.44 -2.13
CA GLY A 18 -5.71 -16.18 -2.25
C GLY A 18 -4.93 -15.09 -2.99
N LEU A 19 -3.69 -14.83 -2.59
CA LEU A 19 -2.82 -13.85 -3.24
C LEU A 19 -2.48 -14.26 -4.68
N LYS A 20 -2.21 -15.54 -4.93
CA LYS A 20 -2.02 -16.07 -6.28
C LYS A 20 -3.23 -15.85 -7.18
N SER A 21 -4.45 -16.05 -6.66
CA SER A 21 -5.70 -15.73 -7.35
C SER A 21 -5.87 -14.22 -7.61
N ILE A 22 -5.47 -13.38 -6.65
CA ILE A 22 -5.53 -11.91 -6.79
C ILE A 22 -4.66 -11.42 -7.95
N PHE A 23 -3.47 -12.01 -8.12
CA PHE A 23 -2.49 -11.58 -9.11
C PHE A 23 -2.42 -12.46 -10.37
N LYS A 24 -3.31 -13.47 -10.53
CA LYS A 24 -3.32 -14.42 -11.66
C LYS A 24 -3.17 -13.72 -13.02
N ASN A 25 -3.90 -12.63 -13.24
CA ASN A 25 -3.90 -11.89 -14.50
C ASN A 25 -3.08 -10.58 -14.40
N SER A 26 -2.13 -10.49 -13.48
CA SER A 26 -1.25 -9.34 -13.36
C SER A 26 -0.15 -9.40 -14.41
N LEU A 27 0.08 -8.28 -15.11
CA LEU A 27 1.23 -8.13 -16.00
C LEU A 27 2.52 -7.77 -15.24
N MET A 28 2.39 -7.33 -13.96
CA MET A 28 3.49 -6.83 -13.15
C MET A 28 3.97 -7.80 -12.09
N PHE A 29 3.07 -8.62 -11.54
CA PHE A 29 3.34 -9.46 -10.37
C PHE A 29 3.11 -10.92 -10.67
N GLU A 30 3.95 -11.74 -10.06
CA GLU A 30 3.84 -13.19 -10.01
C GLU A 30 4.04 -13.66 -8.57
N VAL A 31 3.03 -14.28 -7.98
CA VAL A 31 3.18 -14.96 -6.69
C VAL A 31 3.84 -16.30 -6.95
N SER A 32 5.17 -16.34 -6.79
CA SER A 32 6.02 -17.43 -7.25
C SER A 32 6.36 -18.45 -6.17
N SER A 33 6.39 -18.04 -4.91
CA SER A 33 6.93 -18.86 -3.83
C SER A 33 6.12 -18.70 -2.55
N TYR A 34 6.14 -19.73 -1.69
CA TYR A 34 5.47 -19.79 -0.40
C TYR A 34 6.40 -20.38 0.65
N ALA A 35 6.41 -19.80 1.83
CA ALA A 35 7.14 -20.28 2.98
C ALA A 35 6.26 -20.20 4.24
N GLU A 36 6.37 -21.19 5.10
CA GLU A 36 5.65 -21.25 6.38
C GLU A 36 6.59 -21.17 7.60
N ASN A 37 7.91 -21.27 7.38
CA ASN A 37 8.93 -21.24 8.41
C ASN A 37 10.24 -20.62 7.90
N GLU A 38 11.21 -20.42 8.80
CA GLU A 38 12.50 -19.79 8.46
C GLU A 38 13.37 -20.63 7.54
N GLU A 39 13.30 -21.96 7.62
CA GLU A 39 14.07 -22.87 6.77
C GLU A 39 13.64 -22.72 5.31
N ASN A 40 12.33 -22.77 5.04
CA ASN A 40 11.78 -22.54 3.71
C ASN A 40 12.12 -21.15 3.17
N ILE A 41 12.10 -20.11 4.02
CA ILE A 41 12.48 -18.74 3.62
C ILE A 41 13.93 -18.72 3.14
N ASN A 42 14.85 -19.31 3.90
CA ASN A 42 16.27 -19.32 3.57
C ASN A 42 16.53 -20.11 2.28
N GLU A 43 15.91 -21.28 2.12
CA GLU A 43 16.01 -22.11 0.92
C GLU A 43 15.53 -21.33 -0.31
N ILE A 44 14.36 -20.71 -0.25
CA ILE A 44 13.80 -19.94 -1.37
C ILE A 44 14.68 -18.75 -1.73
N LEU A 45 15.16 -18.00 -0.74
CA LEU A 45 15.99 -16.81 -0.97
C LEU A 45 17.37 -17.16 -1.55
N ASN A 46 17.88 -18.35 -1.27
CA ASN A 46 19.14 -18.84 -1.84
C ASN A 46 18.96 -19.33 -3.29
N ASN A 47 17.82 -19.92 -3.61
CA ASN A 47 17.59 -20.61 -4.88
C ASN A 47 16.76 -19.81 -5.90
N ALA A 48 16.07 -18.75 -5.47
CA ALA A 48 15.20 -17.97 -6.34
C ALA A 48 15.40 -16.46 -6.15
N LYS A 49 15.34 -15.73 -7.27
CA LYS A 49 15.27 -14.27 -7.21
C LYS A 49 13.87 -13.85 -6.75
N ILE A 50 13.78 -13.25 -5.59
CA ILE A 50 12.56 -12.66 -5.03
C ILE A 50 12.68 -11.13 -5.10
N ASP A 51 11.63 -10.47 -5.60
CA ASP A 51 11.60 -9.02 -5.74
C ASP A 51 10.75 -8.37 -4.62
N LEU A 52 9.81 -9.10 -4.00
CA LEU A 52 8.92 -8.60 -2.95
C LEU A 52 8.54 -9.72 -1.98
N ILE A 53 8.49 -9.44 -0.70
CA ILE A 53 7.97 -10.34 0.32
C ILE A 53 6.64 -9.80 0.86
N ILE A 54 5.63 -10.66 0.97
CA ILE A 54 4.38 -10.41 1.68
C ILE A 54 4.35 -11.39 2.85
N SER A 55 4.47 -10.89 4.08
CA SER A 55 4.62 -11.72 5.28
C SER A 55 3.51 -11.45 6.29
N ASP A 56 2.98 -12.51 6.91
CA ASP A 56 2.27 -12.34 8.17
C ASP A 56 3.24 -11.89 9.28
N VAL A 57 2.69 -11.43 10.39
CA VAL A 57 3.46 -11.05 11.58
C VAL A 57 4.12 -12.28 12.19
N ASN A 58 3.35 -13.37 12.33
CA ASN A 58 3.81 -14.64 12.86
C ASN A 58 3.63 -15.73 11.80
N TYR A 59 4.63 -16.56 11.61
CA TYR A 59 4.63 -17.68 10.67
C TYR A 59 5.42 -18.85 11.25
N GLY A 60 4.78 -20.01 11.43
CA GLY A 60 5.37 -21.14 12.14
C GLY A 60 5.91 -20.69 13.50
N GLU A 61 7.17 -20.96 13.77
CA GLU A 61 7.90 -20.47 14.95
C GLU A 61 8.58 -19.10 14.73
N GLY A 62 8.45 -18.52 13.54
CA GLY A 62 9.09 -17.28 13.14
C GLY A 62 8.24 -16.03 13.38
N ASN A 63 8.91 -14.89 13.37
CA ASN A 63 8.27 -13.58 13.50
C ASN A 63 8.89 -12.57 12.53
N VAL A 64 8.06 -11.77 11.88
CA VAL A 64 8.49 -10.79 10.88
C VAL A 64 9.47 -9.74 11.41
N ILE A 65 9.43 -9.39 12.71
CA ILE A 65 10.37 -8.43 13.29
C ILE A 65 11.79 -9.01 13.28
N ASN A 66 11.93 -10.30 13.56
CA ASN A 66 13.23 -10.97 13.51
C ASN A 66 13.75 -11.05 12.07
N LEU A 67 12.86 -11.32 11.11
CA LEU A 67 13.18 -11.29 9.68
C LEU A 67 13.66 -9.90 9.23
N LEU A 68 12.97 -8.83 9.63
CA LEU A 68 13.36 -7.45 9.34
C LEU A 68 14.73 -7.10 9.92
N LYS A 69 14.99 -7.50 11.18
CA LYS A 69 16.30 -7.32 11.83
C LYS A 69 17.41 -8.07 11.07
N LYS A 70 17.14 -9.32 10.67
CA LYS A 70 18.06 -10.16 9.89
C LYS A 70 18.38 -9.52 8.54
N PHE A 71 17.36 -9.03 7.82
CA PHE A 71 17.54 -8.35 6.55
C PHE A 71 18.35 -7.06 6.69
N LYS A 72 18.07 -6.26 7.72
CA LYS A 72 18.85 -5.06 8.03
C LYS A 72 20.32 -5.38 8.31
N LYS A 73 20.59 -6.42 9.12
CA LYS A 73 21.95 -6.88 9.45
C LYS A 73 22.70 -7.34 8.19
N ASN A 74 22.02 -8.09 7.31
CA ASN A 74 22.60 -8.67 6.09
C ASN A 74 22.58 -7.69 4.90
N LYS A 75 22.11 -6.45 5.09
CA LYS A 75 21.93 -5.44 4.02
C LYS A 75 21.07 -5.97 2.85
N THR A 76 20.08 -6.80 3.15
CA THR A 76 19.14 -7.33 2.16
C THR A 76 18.12 -6.26 1.81
N GLU A 77 18.02 -5.91 0.54
CA GLU A 77 17.16 -4.80 0.05
C GLU A 77 15.78 -5.26 -0.42
N ILE A 78 15.43 -6.55 -0.23
CA ILE A 78 14.12 -7.05 -0.64
C ILE A 78 13.03 -6.41 0.25
N PRO A 79 12.07 -5.66 -0.34
CA PRO A 79 11.03 -5.02 0.43
C PRO A 79 10.07 -6.04 1.05
N ILE A 80 9.63 -5.76 2.28
CA ILE A 80 8.68 -6.59 3.03
C ILE A 80 7.41 -5.80 3.29
N ILE A 81 6.28 -6.30 2.79
CA ILE A 81 4.93 -5.82 3.13
C ILE A 81 4.36 -6.77 4.19
N ILE A 82 3.93 -6.22 5.31
CA ILE A 82 3.23 -6.99 6.35
C ILE A 82 1.76 -7.14 5.97
N PHE A 83 1.25 -8.36 5.98
CA PHE A 83 -0.12 -8.72 5.64
C PHE A 83 -0.72 -9.59 6.73
N THR A 84 -1.45 -8.99 7.67
CA THR A 84 -1.87 -9.63 8.91
C THR A 84 -3.35 -9.45 9.23
N SER A 85 -3.90 -10.32 10.07
CA SER A 85 -5.24 -10.17 10.63
C SER A 85 -5.28 -9.18 11.80
N GLU A 86 -4.14 -8.80 12.37
CA GLU A 86 -4.06 -7.83 13.44
C GLU A 86 -4.39 -6.41 12.92
N SER A 87 -5.32 -5.72 13.59
CA SER A 87 -5.78 -4.36 13.21
C SER A 87 -5.24 -3.26 14.12
N ASN A 88 -4.24 -3.53 14.94
CA ASN A 88 -3.72 -2.55 15.90
C ASN A 88 -2.82 -1.52 15.23
N GLU A 89 -3.28 -0.26 15.16
CA GLU A 89 -2.57 0.85 14.53
C GLU A 89 -1.20 1.16 15.16
N SER A 90 -1.06 1.04 16.48
CA SER A 90 0.21 1.30 17.14
C SER A 90 1.29 0.30 16.71
N LYS A 91 0.93 -0.97 16.52
CA LYS A 91 1.83 -1.99 16.01
C LYS A 91 2.25 -1.74 14.55
N SER A 92 1.36 -1.18 13.73
CA SER A 92 1.71 -0.88 12.33
C SER A 92 2.84 0.14 12.21
N ILE A 93 2.86 1.13 13.09
CA ILE A 93 3.93 2.14 13.16
C ILE A 93 5.26 1.49 13.57
N ASP A 94 5.23 0.57 14.52
CA ASP A 94 6.43 -0.12 15.00
C ASP A 94 7.03 -1.04 13.94
N PHE A 95 6.20 -1.70 13.14
CA PHE A 95 6.65 -2.49 11.99
C PHE A 95 7.33 -1.62 10.91
N LEU A 96 6.74 -0.45 10.59
CA LEU A 96 7.34 0.47 9.63
C LEU A 96 8.67 1.04 10.14
N LYS A 97 8.78 1.36 11.44
CA LYS A 97 10.04 1.77 12.08
C LYS A 97 11.09 0.67 12.04
N SER A 98 10.66 -0.59 12.12
CA SER A 98 11.54 -1.77 12.05
C SER A 98 12.03 -2.07 10.63
N GLY A 99 11.55 -1.35 9.61
CA GLY A 99 12.00 -1.46 8.23
C GLY A 99 11.00 -2.11 7.27
N ALA A 100 9.76 -2.39 7.70
CA ALA A 100 8.73 -2.85 6.79
C ALA A 100 8.40 -1.78 5.74
N SER A 101 8.22 -2.19 4.49
CA SER A 101 7.89 -1.31 3.37
C SER A 101 6.42 -0.93 3.31
N GLY A 102 5.58 -1.67 4.02
CA GLY A 102 4.15 -1.41 4.11
C GLY A 102 3.45 -2.35 5.09
N PHE A 103 2.18 -2.01 5.39
CA PHE A 103 1.32 -2.77 6.28
C PHE A 103 -0.08 -2.85 5.68
N ILE A 104 -0.68 -4.03 5.67
CA ILE A 104 -2.02 -4.30 5.11
C ILE A 104 -2.74 -5.29 6.03
N THR A 105 -4.02 -5.05 6.30
CA THR A 105 -4.84 -6.00 7.04
C THR A 105 -5.52 -7.01 6.13
N LYS A 106 -5.65 -8.27 6.58
CA LYS A 106 -6.28 -9.37 5.82
C LYS A 106 -7.80 -9.22 5.65
N ASN A 107 -8.44 -8.33 6.42
CA ASN A 107 -9.89 -8.10 6.37
C ASN A 107 -10.36 -7.23 5.20
N LEU A 108 -9.46 -6.79 4.32
CA LEU A 108 -9.79 -5.97 3.16
C LEU A 108 -10.35 -6.80 1.99
N ARG A 109 -11.15 -6.13 1.14
CA ARG A 109 -11.64 -6.74 -0.10
C ARG A 109 -10.48 -7.01 -1.07
N LYS A 110 -10.61 -8.08 -1.87
CA LYS A 110 -9.63 -8.50 -2.90
C LYS A 110 -9.07 -7.34 -3.74
N ARG A 111 -9.96 -6.44 -4.22
CA ARG A 111 -9.56 -5.29 -5.04
C ARG A 111 -8.69 -4.29 -4.26
N SER A 112 -9.01 -4.06 -2.99
CA SER A 112 -8.26 -3.16 -2.12
C SER A 112 -6.86 -3.71 -1.82
N ILE A 113 -6.76 -5.00 -1.49
CA ILE A 113 -5.48 -5.68 -1.27
C ILE A 113 -4.60 -5.53 -2.51
N ARG A 114 -5.14 -5.82 -3.70
CA ARG A 114 -4.39 -5.69 -4.97
C ARG A 114 -3.86 -4.27 -5.17
N ASN A 115 -4.72 -3.26 -5.03
CA ASN A 115 -4.36 -1.87 -5.27
C ASN A 115 -3.30 -1.39 -4.28
N ILE A 116 -3.42 -1.73 -2.99
CA ILE A 116 -2.47 -1.33 -1.95
C ILE A 116 -1.10 -1.96 -2.20
N ILE A 117 -1.03 -3.25 -2.52
CA ILE A 117 0.23 -3.93 -2.84
C ILE A 117 0.88 -3.28 -4.08
N GLN A 118 0.09 -2.97 -5.12
CA GLN A 118 0.58 -2.27 -6.30
C GLN A 118 1.12 -0.88 -5.94
N ASP A 119 0.39 -0.08 -5.16
CA ASP A 119 0.80 1.27 -4.78
C ASP A 119 2.08 1.27 -3.94
N ILE A 120 2.21 0.34 -2.99
CA ILE A 120 3.43 0.16 -2.20
C ILE A 120 4.59 -0.23 -3.11
N SER A 121 4.40 -1.22 -3.98
CA SER A 121 5.45 -1.69 -4.89
C SER A 121 5.90 -0.59 -5.86
N PHE A 122 4.97 0.15 -6.46
CA PHE A 122 5.33 1.31 -7.29
C PHE A 122 6.16 2.33 -6.51
N SER A 123 5.80 2.57 -5.25
CA SER A 123 6.57 3.49 -4.42
C SER A 123 7.99 3.00 -4.13
N ILE A 124 8.26 1.74 -4.16
CA ILE A 124 9.57 1.14 -3.90
C ILE A 124 10.46 1.16 -5.16
N TYR A 125 9.88 0.86 -6.33
CA TYR A 125 10.63 0.66 -7.57
C TYR A 125 10.75 1.91 -8.45
N ASP A 126 9.98 2.97 -8.20
CA ASP A 126 10.04 4.24 -8.94
C ASP A 126 11.01 5.23 -8.26
N ASN A 127 12.30 4.92 -8.38
CA ASN A 127 13.40 5.50 -7.59
C ASN A 127 13.72 7.00 -7.81
N LYS A 128 13.02 7.74 -8.68
CA LYS A 128 13.29 9.16 -8.95
C LYS A 128 12.34 10.16 -8.28
N GLU A 129 11.15 9.74 -7.87
CA GLU A 129 10.18 10.61 -7.16
C GLU A 129 9.88 10.17 -5.70
N LEU A 130 10.49 9.09 -5.26
CA LEU A 130 10.11 8.34 -4.05
C LEU A 130 10.38 9.06 -2.73
N ASN A 131 11.43 9.85 -2.66
CA ASN A 131 11.70 10.65 -1.46
C ASN A 131 10.59 11.67 -1.15
N LYS A 132 9.79 12.04 -2.17
CA LYS A 132 8.60 12.88 -1.99
C LYS A 132 7.35 12.07 -1.56
N PHE A 133 7.18 10.84 -2.07
CA PHE A 133 5.98 10.03 -1.85
C PHE A 133 6.03 9.28 -0.51
N THR A 134 7.19 8.78 -0.11
CA THR A 134 7.39 8.13 1.22
C THR A 134 7.28 9.15 2.34
N ARG A 135 7.78 10.38 2.15
CA ARG A 135 7.53 11.50 3.06
C ARG A 135 6.06 11.92 3.09
N LEU A 136 5.31 11.75 1.99
CA LEU A 136 3.88 12.01 1.93
C LEU A 136 3.06 10.86 2.55
N LYS A 137 3.50 9.59 2.48
CA LYS A 137 2.85 8.45 3.15
C LYS A 137 2.97 8.54 4.67
N ASN A 138 4.13 8.94 5.19
CA ASN A 138 4.33 9.22 6.62
C ASN A 138 3.58 10.50 7.09
N ARG A 139 3.10 11.32 6.16
CA ARG A 139 2.27 12.51 6.43
C ARG A 139 0.77 12.24 6.31
N PHE A 140 0.38 11.21 5.57
CA PHE A 140 -0.99 10.79 5.45
C PHE A 140 -1.14 9.48 6.25
N ASN A 141 -1.40 9.59 7.56
CA ASN A 141 -2.13 8.57 8.28
C ASN A 141 -3.54 8.53 7.68
N PHE A 142 -3.63 8.04 6.42
CA PHE A 142 -4.90 7.59 5.93
C PHE A 142 -5.23 6.34 6.75
N ASP A 143 -6.19 6.49 7.61
CA ASP A 143 -6.86 5.41 8.27
C ASP A 143 -7.40 4.49 7.17
N TYR A 144 -6.66 3.42 6.84
CA TYR A 144 -7.03 2.45 5.80
C TYR A 144 -8.35 1.73 6.13
N ASN A 145 -8.88 1.96 7.32
CA ASN A 145 -10.16 1.43 7.78
C ASN A 145 -11.39 2.15 7.22
N THR A 146 -11.26 3.26 6.51
CA THR A 146 -12.42 3.85 5.87
C THR A 146 -12.66 3.15 4.53
N GLU A 147 -13.57 2.18 4.52
CA GLU A 147 -14.11 1.55 3.30
C GLU A 147 -14.44 2.57 2.20
N LYS A 148 -14.75 3.77 2.58
CA LYS A 148 -15.09 4.93 1.76
C LYS A 148 -13.91 5.43 0.91
N LEU A 149 -12.70 5.53 1.49
CA LEU A 149 -11.50 5.93 0.74
C LEU A 149 -11.07 4.85 -0.26
N ASN A 150 -11.23 3.59 0.13
CA ASN A 150 -10.95 2.44 -0.75
C ASN A 150 -11.95 2.32 -1.91
N SER A 151 -13.10 2.99 -1.85
CA SER A 151 -14.08 3.03 -2.93
C SER A 151 -13.71 4.03 -4.05
N LEU A 152 -12.71 4.90 -3.81
CA LEU A 152 -12.30 5.89 -4.79
C LEU A 152 -11.52 5.25 -5.93
N SER A 153 -11.86 5.63 -7.16
CA SER A 153 -11.09 5.25 -8.33
C SER A 153 -9.72 5.96 -8.33
N ARG A 154 -8.77 5.43 -9.12
CA ARG A 154 -7.43 6.03 -9.28
C ARG A 154 -7.50 7.51 -9.67
N ARG A 155 -8.43 7.88 -10.58
CA ARG A 155 -8.61 9.27 -11.03
C ARG A 155 -9.23 10.14 -9.95
N GLU A 156 -10.19 9.63 -9.19
CA GLU A 156 -10.78 10.33 -8.04
C GLU A 156 -9.73 10.63 -6.97
N LEU A 157 -8.85 9.66 -6.67
CA LEU A 157 -7.73 9.85 -5.74
C LEU A 157 -6.71 10.89 -6.23
N GLN A 158 -6.38 10.89 -7.54
CA GLN A 158 -5.48 11.89 -8.10
C GLN A 158 -6.04 13.32 -7.96
N VAL A 159 -7.32 13.49 -8.29
CA VAL A 159 -8.01 14.79 -8.13
C VAL A 159 -8.08 15.20 -6.67
N LEU A 160 -8.46 14.28 -5.77
CA LEU A 160 -8.56 14.52 -4.34
C LEU A 160 -7.20 14.96 -3.75
N LYS A 161 -6.11 14.29 -4.10
CA LYS A 161 -4.76 14.64 -3.65
C LYS A 161 -4.34 16.07 -4.04
N LEU A 162 -4.67 16.48 -5.26
CA LEU A 162 -4.36 17.84 -5.72
C LEU A 162 -5.27 18.88 -5.07
N PHE A 163 -6.54 18.56 -4.87
CA PHE A 163 -7.49 19.39 -4.15
C PHE A 163 -7.03 19.65 -2.70
N PHE A 164 -6.56 18.62 -1.99
CA PHE A 164 -6.02 18.76 -0.64
C PHE A 164 -4.73 19.58 -0.56
N ARG A 165 -3.98 19.68 -1.66
CA ARG A 165 -2.82 20.57 -1.77
C ARG A 165 -3.20 22.03 -2.05
N GLY A 166 -4.50 22.38 -1.93
CA GLY A 166 -5.00 23.71 -2.19
C GLY A 166 -5.02 24.09 -3.68
N LYS A 167 -4.86 23.12 -4.59
CA LYS A 167 -4.90 23.41 -6.03
C LYS A 167 -6.32 23.72 -6.48
N ARG A 168 -6.47 24.83 -7.23
CA ARG A 168 -7.74 25.21 -7.86
C ARG A 168 -8.06 24.27 -9.02
N ASN A 169 -9.34 24.13 -9.38
CA ASN A 169 -9.77 23.22 -10.44
C ASN A 169 -9.05 23.45 -11.77
N ILE A 170 -8.71 24.70 -12.09
CA ILE A 170 -7.92 25.03 -13.29
C ILE A 170 -6.50 24.46 -13.23
N GLU A 171 -5.86 24.46 -12.07
CA GLU A 171 -4.51 23.90 -11.89
C GLU A 171 -4.55 22.37 -11.93
N ILE A 172 -5.60 21.77 -11.34
CA ILE A 172 -5.83 20.32 -11.37
C ILE A 172 -6.09 19.85 -12.80
N SER A 173 -6.92 20.58 -13.56
CA SER A 173 -7.24 20.26 -14.95
C SER A 173 -6.00 20.26 -15.83
N LYS A 174 -5.17 21.31 -15.72
CA LYS A 174 -3.89 21.40 -16.43
C LYS A 174 -2.94 20.26 -16.04
N LYS A 175 -2.79 19.97 -14.74
CA LYS A 175 -1.83 18.97 -14.25
C LYS A 175 -2.23 17.54 -14.62
N LEU A 176 -3.52 17.24 -14.71
CA LEU A 176 -4.04 15.91 -15.04
C LEU A 176 -4.43 15.77 -16.51
N ASN A 177 -4.29 16.84 -17.30
CA ASN A 177 -4.70 16.93 -18.70
C ASN A 177 -6.16 16.49 -18.91
N ILE A 178 -7.08 17.11 -18.16
CA ILE A 178 -8.52 16.88 -18.20
C ILE A 178 -9.28 18.21 -18.15
N ASN A 179 -10.56 18.24 -18.59
CA ASN A 179 -11.37 19.45 -18.53
C ASN A 179 -11.73 19.83 -17.09
N GLN A 180 -11.88 21.13 -16.78
CA GLN A 180 -12.33 21.61 -15.47
C GLN A 180 -13.69 21.04 -15.05
N LYS A 181 -14.62 20.87 -16.01
CA LYS A 181 -15.91 20.19 -15.75
C LYS A 181 -15.70 18.76 -15.24
N THR A 182 -14.74 18.06 -15.83
CA THR A 182 -14.34 16.70 -15.41
C THR A 182 -13.73 16.69 -13.98
N VAL A 183 -12.91 17.70 -13.63
CA VAL A 183 -12.41 17.86 -12.26
C VAL A 183 -13.57 18.03 -11.27
N ASN A 184 -14.54 18.89 -11.58
CA ASN A 184 -15.74 19.07 -10.74
C ASN A 184 -16.53 17.77 -10.58
N THR A 185 -16.72 17.02 -11.67
CA THR A 185 -17.38 15.71 -11.65
C THR A 185 -16.67 14.74 -10.71
N TYR A 186 -15.35 14.68 -10.76
CA TYR A 186 -14.56 13.82 -9.86
C TYR A 186 -14.70 14.28 -8.39
N ILE A 187 -14.62 15.59 -8.10
CA ILE A 187 -14.82 16.13 -6.75
C ILE A 187 -16.20 15.76 -6.22
N THR A 188 -17.25 15.91 -7.02
CA THR A 188 -18.62 15.55 -6.64
C THR A 188 -18.76 14.04 -6.36
N ARG A 189 -18.16 13.20 -7.19
CA ARG A 189 -18.15 11.74 -6.96
C ARG A 189 -17.39 11.37 -5.69
N VAL A 190 -16.26 12.01 -5.44
CA VAL A 190 -15.49 11.84 -4.20
C VAL A 190 -16.32 12.23 -2.99
N MET A 191 -16.97 13.41 -3.02
CA MET A 191 -17.84 13.87 -1.94
C MET A 191 -18.96 12.87 -1.65
N LYS A 192 -19.63 12.37 -2.70
CA LYS A 192 -20.68 11.34 -2.56
C LYS A 192 -20.14 10.03 -1.93
N LYS A 193 -18.98 9.56 -2.36
CA LYS A 193 -18.37 8.33 -1.85
C LYS A 193 -17.85 8.46 -0.41
N LEU A 194 -17.39 9.66 -0.04
CA LEU A 194 -16.92 9.97 1.32
C LEU A 194 -18.07 10.48 2.22
N GLU A 195 -19.29 10.57 1.68
CA GLU A 195 -20.50 11.04 2.40
C GLU A 195 -20.31 12.43 3.05
N VAL A 196 -19.66 13.33 2.33
CA VAL A 196 -19.50 14.73 2.74
C VAL A 196 -20.37 15.63 1.87
N ASN A 197 -20.99 16.64 2.49
CA ASN A 197 -22.01 17.46 1.83
C ASN A 197 -21.45 18.72 1.17
N SER A 198 -20.23 19.13 1.52
CA SER A 198 -19.59 20.33 0.97
C SER A 198 -18.11 20.14 0.69
N LYS A 199 -17.55 21.01 -0.17
CA LYS A 199 -16.10 21.09 -0.38
C LYS A 199 -15.36 21.48 0.90
N THR A 200 -16.01 22.25 1.76
CA THR A 200 -15.46 22.63 3.06
C THR A 200 -15.36 21.41 3.98
N ASP A 201 -16.40 20.57 4.03
CA ASP A 201 -16.37 19.33 4.81
C ASP A 201 -15.31 18.37 4.28
N LEU A 202 -15.18 18.29 2.95
CA LEU A 202 -14.12 17.49 2.31
C LEU A 202 -12.72 18.00 2.73
N TYR A 203 -12.54 19.33 2.81
CA TYR A 203 -11.27 19.92 3.24
C TYR A 203 -11.02 19.74 4.74
N ILE A 204 -12.05 19.84 5.58
CA ILE A 204 -11.98 19.58 7.03
C ILE A 204 -11.64 18.11 7.28
N LEU A 205 -12.28 17.19 6.57
CA LEU A 205 -11.97 15.77 6.62
C LEU A 205 -10.48 15.53 6.30
N ALA A 206 -9.97 16.17 5.25
CA ALA A 206 -8.57 16.13 4.89
C ALA A 206 -7.65 16.68 5.98
N LYS A 207 -8.00 17.86 6.54
CA LYS A 207 -7.21 18.51 7.57
C LYS A 207 -7.15 17.71 8.87
N LYS A 208 -8.23 16.97 9.19
CA LYS A 208 -8.31 16.09 10.35
C LYS A 208 -7.39 14.86 10.21
N HIS A 209 -7.16 14.40 8.97
CA HIS A 209 -6.33 13.23 8.65
C HIS A 209 -4.96 13.60 8.07
N ILE A 210 -4.70 14.89 7.81
CA ILE A 210 -3.42 15.40 7.34
C ILE A 210 -2.84 16.29 8.44
N LYS A 211 -1.95 15.74 9.27
CA LYS A 211 -1.09 16.59 10.10
C LYS A 211 -0.20 17.40 9.14
N GLN A 212 -0.45 18.71 9.03
CA GLN A 212 0.48 19.62 8.34
C GLN A 212 1.82 19.57 9.06
N PRO A 213 2.94 19.49 8.33
CA PRO A 213 4.23 19.88 8.91
C PRO A 213 4.32 21.40 8.91
N TYR A 214 4.74 21.90 10.00
CA TYR A 214 5.37 23.22 10.08
C TYR A 214 6.59 23.27 9.19
#